data_ab20f0714bb110eaecba0f3e792bb68c
#
_entry.id   ab20f0714bb110eaecba0f3e792bb68c
#
_cell.length_a   1.000
_cell.length_b   1.000
_cell.length_c   1.000
_cell.angle_alpha   90.00
_cell.angle_beta   90.00
_cell.angle_gamma   90.00
#
_symmetry.space_group_name_H-M   'P 1'
#
loop_
_entity.id
_entity.type
_entity.pdbx_description
1 polymer ?
#
loop_
_entity_poly.entity_id
_entity_poly.type
_entity_poly.pdbx_seq_one_letter_code
_entity_poly.pdbx_strand_id
1 'polypeptide(L)'
;MILLINNSTEGNKLSFIVELRAALKRKRIPFHEVSKIENIDKIKSKIKGIIISGSPMKLFDPDIVFDEFVHNVYYINMLDVPVLGICFGCQLLNVIYGGDLHDRKKLFCETTEVKLVDHWLFDKLPNHRFKFCFSDAMISSKLLDVKEIGWVNVEGKEYPCSFEFEKNRVFGCLFHSEYHEWSHQVLRNFYDYARTCNQKCKRT
;
A
#
# COMPACT_ATOMS: atom_id res chain seq x y z
N MET A 1 -4.89 -10.33 12.66
CA MET A 1 -5.18 -10.46 11.22
C MET A 1 -5.02 -9.11 10.54
N ILE A 2 -4.92 -9.07 9.23
CA ILE A 2 -4.96 -7.86 8.40
C ILE A 2 -6.40 -7.59 7.95
N LEU A 3 -6.81 -6.33 7.90
CA LEU A 3 -7.95 -5.89 7.09
C LEU A 3 -7.41 -5.57 5.69
N LEU A 4 -7.84 -6.35 4.69
CA LEU A 4 -7.48 -6.13 3.29
C LEU A 4 -8.59 -5.30 2.63
N ILE A 5 -8.28 -4.06 2.26
CA ILE A 5 -9.20 -3.21 1.51
C ILE A 5 -8.97 -3.47 0.02
N ASN A 6 -9.99 -3.99 -0.63
CA ASN A 6 -9.98 -4.33 -2.04
C ASN A 6 -10.56 -3.17 -2.87
N ASN A 7 -9.70 -2.49 -3.63
CA ASN A 7 -10.07 -1.43 -4.56
C ASN A 7 -10.15 -1.91 -6.03
N SER A 8 -10.15 -3.22 -6.25
CA SER A 8 -10.35 -3.77 -7.60
C SER A 8 -11.79 -3.59 -8.04
N THR A 9 -11.98 -3.06 -9.24
CA THR A 9 -13.31 -3.01 -9.86
C THR A 9 -13.72 -4.39 -10.37
N GLU A 10 -14.99 -4.74 -10.21
CA GLU A 10 -15.56 -5.98 -10.75
C GLU A 10 -15.36 -6.05 -12.27
N GLY A 11 -14.90 -7.19 -12.76
CA GLY A 11 -14.73 -7.45 -14.20
C GLY A 11 -13.35 -7.14 -14.78
N ASN A 12 -12.43 -6.55 -14.03
CA ASN A 12 -11.09 -6.27 -14.53
C ASN A 12 -10.16 -7.48 -14.36
N LYS A 13 -9.75 -8.10 -15.50
CA LYS A 13 -8.86 -9.27 -15.54
C LYS A 13 -7.42 -8.99 -15.03
N LEU A 14 -7.03 -7.73 -14.87
CA LEU A 14 -5.73 -7.29 -14.34
C LEU A 14 -5.76 -7.08 -12.82
N SER A 15 -6.60 -7.77 -12.09
CA SER A 15 -6.71 -7.54 -10.66
C SER A 15 -5.54 -8.17 -9.92
N PHE A 16 -4.54 -7.36 -9.59
CA PHE A 16 -3.47 -7.71 -8.65
C PHE A 16 -4.00 -8.17 -7.27
N ILE A 17 -5.30 -8.01 -7.01
CA ILE A 17 -5.94 -8.53 -5.79
C ILE A 17 -5.86 -10.06 -5.69
N VAL A 18 -5.91 -10.77 -6.79
CA VAL A 18 -5.77 -12.25 -6.82
C VAL A 18 -4.37 -12.62 -6.34
N GLU A 19 -3.35 -11.95 -6.87
CA GLU A 19 -1.96 -12.15 -6.46
C GLU A 19 -1.73 -11.77 -5.00
N LEU A 20 -2.34 -10.67 -4.55
CA LEU A 20 -2.24 -10.22 -3.16
C LEU A 20 -2.87 -11.24 -2.19
N ARG A 21 -4.05 -11.76 -2.50
CA ARG A 21 -4.67 -12.85 -1.73
C ARG A 21 -3.78 -14.09 -1.68
N ALA A 22 -3.20 -14.46 -2.81
CA ALA A 22 -2.29 -15.61 -2.90
C ALA A 22 -1.01 -15.38 -2.07
N ALA A 23 -0.41 -14.19 -2.16
CA ALA A 23 0.77 -13.81 -1.41
C ALA A 23 0.53 -13.84 0.11
N LEU A 24 -0.59 -13.27 0.57
CA LEU A 24 -0.98 -13.30 1.99
C LEU A 24 -1.15 -14.76 2.49
N LYS A 25 -1.81 -15.62 1.70
CA LYS A 25 -1.98 -17.04 2.04
C LYS A 25 -0.63 -17.77 2.10
N ARG A 26 0.26 -17.59 1.11
CA ARG A 26 1.61 -18.20 1.09
C ARG A 26 2.44 -17.79 2.30
N LYS A 27 2.37 -16.53 2.71
CA LYS A 27 3.05 -16.03 3.92
C LYS A 27 2.31 -16.33 5.22
N ARG A 28 1.20 -17.08 5.17
CA ARG A 28 0.36 -17.43 6.33
C ARG A 28 -0.09 -16.21 7.13
N ILE A 29 -0.46 -15.14 6.42
CA ILE A 29 -0.99 -13.91 7.00
C ILE A 29 -2.51 -14.01 6.97
N PRO A 30 -3.18 -14.10 8.12
CA PRO A 30 -4.64 -14.12 8.17
C PRO A 30 -5.19 -12.73 7.83
N PHE A 31 -6.20 -12.68 6.97
CA PHE A 31 -6.85 -11.44 6.56
C PHE A 31 -8.38 -11.60 6.49
N HIS A 32 -9.07 -10.47 6.62
CA HIS A 32 -10.46 -10.27 6.27
C HIS A 32 -10.52 -9.22 5.18
N GLU A 33 -11.27 -9.49 4.11
CA GLU A 33 -11.34 -8.61 2.95
C GLU A 33 -12.65 -7.84 2.93
N VAL A 34 -12.56 -6.56 2.58
CA VAL A 34 -13.69 -5.64 2.41
C VAL A 34 -13.50 -4.85 1.11
N SER A 35 -14.60 -4.57 0.39
CA SER A 35 -14.62 -3.69 -0.80
C SER A 35 -15.56 -2.50 -0.65
N LYS A 36 -16.21 -2.39 0.49
CA LYS A 36 -17.13 -1.32 0.87
C LYS A 36 -17.21 -1.21 2.39
N ILE A 37 -17.92 -0.21 2.89
CA ILE A 37 -18.19 -0.11 4.33
C ILE A 37 -19.14 -1.23 4.75
N GLU A 38 -18.70 -2.04 5.69
CA GLU A 38 -19.48 -3.12 6.31
C GLU A 38 -19.22 -3.20 7.82
N ASN A 39 -20.10 -3.88 8.55
CA ASN A 39 -19.92 -4.06 9.99
C ASN A 39 -18.84 -5.10 10.30
N ILE A 40 -17.74 -4.64 10.88
CA ILE A 40 -16.60 -5.46 11.30
C ILE A 40 -16.45 -5.57 12.82
N ASP A 41 -17.45 -5.18 13.61
CA ASP A 41 -17.36 -5.13 15.09
C ASP A 41 -16.90 -6.45 15.69
N LYS A 42 -17.38 -7.57 15.17
CA LYS A 42 -17.04 -8.93 15.65
C LYS A 42 -15.55 -9.28 15.47
N ILE A 43 -14.87 -8.61 14.54
CA ILE A 43 -13.46 -8.89 14.22
C ILE A 43 -12.53 -7.71 14.51
N LYS A 44 -13.07 -6.54 14.81
CA LYS A 44 -12.31 -5.29 15.02
C LYS A 44 -11.12 -5.46 15.96
N SER A 45 -11.29 -6.11 17.09
CA SER A 45 -10.22 -6.35 18.08
C SER A 45 -9.10 -7.29 17.58
N LYS A 46 -9.39 -8.09 16.55
CA LYS A 46 -8.43 -9.02 15.93
C LYS A 46 -7.61 -8.36 14.83
N ILE A 47 -8.06 -7.22 14.28
CA ILE A 47 -7.35 -6.48 13.23
C ILE A 47 -6.11 -5.84 13.87
N LYS A 48 -4.95 -6.01 13.23
CA LYS A 48 -3.65 -5.50 13.66
C LYS A 48 -3.03 -4.53 12.68
N GLY A 49 -3.50 -4.51 11.44
CA GLY A 49 -3.05 -3.62 10.38
C GLY A 49 -4.02 -3.64 9.21
N ILE A 50 -3.91 -2.64 8.35
CA ILE A 50 -4.66 -2.49 7.10
C ILE A 50 -3.69 -2.65 5.93
N ILE A 51 -4.09 -3.37 4.90
CA ILE A 51 -3.45 -3.34 3.58
C ILE A 51 -4.47 -2.82 2.58
N ILE A 52 -4.10 -1.76 1.84
CA ILE A 52 -4.90 -1.17 0.77
C ILE A 52 -4.34 -1.67 -0.56
N SER A 53 -5.16 -2.35 -1.34
CA SER A 53 -4.74 -2.96 -2.61
C SER A 53 -4.47 -1.94 -3.72
N GLY A 54 -3.80 -2.41 -4.77
CA GLY A 54 -3.79 -1.75 -6.06
C GLY A 54 -5.19 -1.68 -6.70
N SER A 55 -5.33 -0.79 -7.67
CA SER A 55 -6.49 -0.62 -8.53
C SER A 55 -6.04 -0.23 -9.94
N PRO A 56 -6.74 -0.59 -11.01
CA PRO A 56 -6.50 -0.06 -12.35
C PRO A 56 -6.99 1.39 -12.52
N MET A 57 -7.73 1.90 -11.55
CA MET A 57 -8.29 3.26 -11.58
C MET A 57 -7.21 4.29 -11.32
N LYS A 58 -7.42 5.51 -11.85
CA LYS A 58 -6.56 6.67 -11.59
C LYS A 58 -7.26 7.60 -10.62
N LEU A 59 -6.54 8.10 -9.60
CA LEU A 59 -7.11 8.99 -8.58
C LEU A 59 -7.65 10.33 -9.11
N PHE A 60 -7.12 10.79 -10.22
CA PHE A 60 -7.53 12.05 -10.86
C PHE A 60 -8.28 11.84 -12.18
N ASP A 61 -8.87 10.67 -12.37
CA ASP A 61 -9.81 10.47 -13.46
C ASP A 61 -11.07 11.28 -13.16
N PRO A 62 -11.47 12.23 -14.02
CA PRO A 62 -12.66 13.06 -13.79
C PRO A 62 -13.96 12.23 -13.73
N ASP A 63 -13.94 11.01 -14.27
CA ASP A 63 -15.08 10.10 -14.24
C ASP A 63 -15.14 9.27 -12.94
N ILE A 64 -14.13 9.37 -12.08
CA ILE A 64 -14.13 8.69 -10.77
C ILE A 64 -14.93 9.49 -9.76
N VAL A 65 -15.98 8.88 -9.25
CA VAL A 65 -16.72 9.38 -8.10
C VAL A 65 -15.91 9.11 -6.84
N PHE A 66 -15.52 10.16 -6.12
CA PHE A 66 -14.72 10.07 -4.88
C PHE A 66 -15.35 9.12 -3.83
N ASP A 67 -16.65 8.94 -3.89
CA ASP A 67 -17.42 8.04 -3.04
C ASP A 67 -16.99 6.56 -3.17
N GLU A 68 -16.40 6.17 -4.29
CA GLU A 68 -15.89 4.79 -4.48
C GLU A 68 -14.75 4.45 -3.53
N PHE A 69 -14.03 5.44 -3.02
CA PHE A 69 -12.88 5.23 -2.13
C PHE A 69 -13.12 5.65 -0.68
N VAL A 70 -14.29 6.16 -0.37
CA VAL A 70 -14.64 6.63 0.98
C VAL A 70 -14.45 5.53 2.04
N HIS A 71 -14.64 4.27 1.67
CA HIS A 71 -14.42 3.14 2.58
C HIS A 71 -12.96 3.01 3.05
N ASN A 72 -11.97 3.43 2.24
CA ASN A 72 -10.57 3.44 2.66
C ASN A 72 -10.37 4.43 3.81
N VAL A 73 -10.83 5.67 3.64
CA VAL A 73 -10.74 6.73 4.66
C VAL A 73 -11.50 6.33 5.92
N TYR A 74 -12.69 5.71 5.75
CA TYR A 74 -13.49 5.22 6.87
C TYR A 74 -12.70 4.23 7.73
N TYR A 75 -12.10 3.20 7.14
CA TYR A 75 -11.37 2.19 7.90
C TYR A 75 -10.06 2.70 8.49
N ILE A 76 -9.33 3.58 7.78
CA ILE A 76 -8.13 4.24 8.31
C ILE A 76 -8.46 5.01 9.58
N ASN A 77 -9.54 5.78 9.58
CA ASN A 77 -9.95 6.59 10.74
C ASN A 77 -10.59 5.76 11.86
N MET A 78 -11.31 4.70 11.52
CA MET A 78 -11.98 3.84 12.51
C MET A 78 -11.02 2.95 13.28
N LEU A 79 -9.90 2.55 12.65
CA LEU A 79 -8.94 1.60 13.19
C LEU A 79 -7.60 2.29 13.48
N ASP A 80 -7.23 2.39 14.75
CA ASP A 80 -5.90 2.88 15.14
C ASP A 80 -4.84 1.77 15.01
N VAL A 81 -4.52 1.41 13.77
CA VAL A 81 -3.57 0.35 13.42
C VAL A 81 -2.66 0.80 12.26
N PRO A 82 -1.46 0.20 12.11
CA PRO A 82 -0.60 0.47 10.95
C PRO A 82 -1.29 0.21 9.61
N VAL A 83 -0.93 1.00 8.60
CA VAL A 83 -1.50 0.93 7.24
C VAL A 83 -0.39 0.76 6.21
N LEU A 84 -0.56 -0.14 5.25
CA LEU A 84 0.29 -0.30 4.07
C LEU A 84 -0.54 -0.13 2.80
N GLY A 85 -0.18 0.82 1.95
CA GLY A 85 -0.74 0.98 0.61
C GLY A 85 0.14 0.36 -0.47
N ILE A 86 -0.47 -0.33 -1.44
CA ILE A 86 0.22 -0.95 -2.57
C ILE A 86 -0.29 -0.33 -3.86
N CYS A 87 0.61 0.14 -4.73
CA CYS A 87 0.33 0.77 -6.02
C CYS A 87 -0.71 1.90 -5.88
N PHE A 88 -1.93 1.72 -6.35
CA PHE A 88 -3.03 2.66 -6.14
C PHE A 88 -3.23 3.00 -4.66
N GLY A 89 -3.21 2.02 -3.76
CA GLY A 89 -3.32 2.25 -2.32
C GLY A 89 -2.19 3.13 -1.77
N CYS A 90 -0.98 3.02 -2.34
CA CYS A 90 0.14 3.89 -2.03
C CYS A 90 -0.12 5.33 -2.50
N GLN A 91 -0.60 5.51 -3.73
CA GLN A 91 -0.97 6.82 -4.28
C GLN A 91 -2.08 7.49 -3.46
N LEU A 92 -3.11 6.71 -3.10
CA LEU A 92 -4.23 7.18 -2.27
C LEU A 92 -3.74 7.68 -0.91
N LEU A 93 -2.89 6.91 -0.22
CA LEU A 93 -2.30 7.34 1.05
C LEU A 93 -1.44 8.59 0.89
N ASN A 94 -0.62 8.68 -0.16
CA ASN A 94 0.17 9.87 -0.43
C ASN A 94 -0.71 11.12 -0.54
N VAL A 95 -1.83 11.04 -1.25
CA VAL A 95 -2.78 12.16 -1.41
C VAL A 95 -3.51 12.46 -0.10
N ILE A 96 -4.00 11.46 0.63
CA ILE A 96 -4.65 11.63 1.95
C ILE A 96 -3.74 12.38 2.93
N TYR A 97 -2.43 12.12 2.87
CA TYR A 97 -1.44 12.76 3.74
C TYR A 97 -0.76 14.00 3.12
N GLY A 98 -1.39 14.62 2.11
CA GLY A 98 -1.01 15.93 1.57
C GLY A 98 0.10 15.91 0.53
N GLY A 99 0.43 14.75 -0.01
CA GLY A 99 1.25 14.61 -1.22
C GLY A 99 0.41 14.85 -2.47
N ASP A 100 1.07 14.80 -3.62
CA ASP A 100 0.46 15.03 -4.93
C ASP A 100 0.84 13.90 -5.91
N LEU A 101 0.24 13.91 -7.09
CA LEU A 101 0.56 12.99 -8.16
C LEU A 101 0.91 13.78 -9.43
N HIS A 102 1.86 13.24 -10.17
CA HIS A 102 2.27 13.76 -11.47
C HIS A 102 1.84 12.80 -12.57
N ASP A 103 0.90 13.22 -13.42
CA ASP A 103 0.48 12.46 -14.59
C ASP A 103 1.63 12.43 -15.61
N ARG A 104 2.21 11.25 -15.81
CA ARG A 104 3.30 11.01 -16.76
C ARG A 104 2.82 10.88 -18.21
N LYS A 105 1.51 10.90 -18.45
CA LYS A 105 0.87 10.68 -19.76
C LYS A 105 1.13 9.30 -20.38
N LYS A 106 1.90 8.44 -19.71
CA LYS A 106 2.31 7.13 -20.22
C LYS A 106 2.33 6.10 -19.09
N LEU A 107 1.74 4.95 -19.36
CA LEU A 107 1.79 3.83 -18.44
C LEU A 107 3.21 3.26 -18.36
N PHE A 108 3.71 3.13 -17.13
CA PHE A 108 4.93 2.39 -16.81
C PHE A 108 4.53 1.04 -16.20
N CYS A 109 4.77 -0.05 -16.93
CA CYS A 109 4.37 -1.39 -16.51
C CYS A 109 5.52 -2.39 -16.72
N GLU A 110 6.55 -2.31 -15.86
CA GLU A 110 7.81 -3.04 -16.00
C GLU A 110 8.26 -3.64 -14.67
N THR A 111 9.20 -4.57 -14.72
CA THR A 111 9.98 -5.02 -13.57
C THR A 111 11.33 -4.32 -13.62
N THR A 112 11.58 -3.43 -12.66
CA THR A 112 12.80 -2.62 -12.62
C THR A 112 13.40 -2.55 -11.23
N GLU A 113 14.65 -2.13 -11.17
CA GLU A 113 15.39 -1.94 -9.93
C GLU A 113 14.89 -0.74 -9.15
N VAL A 114 14.86 -0.88 -7.83
CA VAL A 114 14.46 0.15 -6.86
C VAL A 114 15.64 0.42 -5.94
N LYS A 115 15.97 1.69 -5.77
CA LYS A 115 16.91 2.14 -4.75
C LYS A 115 16.16 2.24 -3.42
N LEU A 116 16.47 1.35 -2.48
CA LEU A 116 15.87 1.32 -1.15
C LEU A 116 16.86 1.83 -0.10
N VAL A 117 16.37 2.52 0.93
CA VAL A 117 17.15 2.76 2.14
C VAL A 117 17.13 1.53 3.05
N ASP A 118 18.04 1.50 4.01
CA ASP A 118 18.00 0.53 5.12
C ASP A 118 16.74 0.81 5.97
N HIS A 119 15.77 -0.09 5.87
CA HIS A 119 14.47 0.05 6.52
C HIS A 119 13.86 -1.33 6.78
N TRP A 120 13.31 -1.55 7.96
CA TRP A 120 12.75 -2.84 8.41
C TRP A 120 11.71 -3.43 7.45
N LEU A 121 10.95 -2.59 6.72
CA LEU A 121 9.95 -3.03 5.74
C LEU A 121 10.58 -3.86 4.62
N PHE A 122 11.86 -3.62 4.32
CA PHE A 122 12.62 -4.27 3.26
C PHE A 122 13.63 -5.29 3.77
N ASP A 123 13.60 -5.61 5.05
CA ASP A 123 14.48 -6.62 5.64
C ASP A 123 14.34 -7.97 4.94
N LYS A 124 15.48 -8.63 4.74
CA LYS A 124 15.58 -9.99 4.16
C LYS A 124 15.07 -10.09 2.72
N LEU A 125 15.02 -8.99 1.97
CA LEU A 125 14.77 -9.05 0.55
C LEU A 125 16.05 -9.50 -0.19
N PRO A 126 15.98 -10.59 -0.98
CA PRO A 126 17.14 -11.08 -1.72
C PRO A 126 17.41 -10.27 -3.01
N ASN A 127 16.49 -9.39 -3.38
CA ASN A 127 16.48 -8.66 -4.63
C ASN A 127 15.69 -7.36 -4.49
N HIS A 128 16.03 -6.34 -5.29
CA HIS A 128 15.37 -5.03 -5.30
C HIS A 128 14.68 -4.72 -6.64
N ARG A 129 14.38 -5.72 -7.45
CA ARG A 129 13.70 -5.55 -8.74
C ARG A 129 12.22 -5.85 -8.62
N PHE A 130 11.37 -4.83 -8.54
CA PHE A 130 9.93 -4.98 -8.33
C PHE A 130 9.14 -4.73 -9.61
N LYS A 131 7.92 -5.32 -9.66
CA LYS A 131 6.93 -5.03 -10.68
C LYS A 131 6.24 -3.71 -10.38
N PHE A 132 6.16 -2.85 -11.39
CA PHE A 132 5.37 -1.62 -11.38
C PHE A 132 4.26 -1.70 -12.42
N CYS A 133 3.18 -0.96 -12.20
CA CYS A 133 2.15 -0.69 -13.19
C CYS A 133 1.41 0.59 -12.78
N PHE A 134 1.93 1.76 -13.22
CA PHE A 134 1.36 3.08 -12.86
C PHE A 134 1.50 4.09 -13.99
N SER A 135 0.60 5.05 -14.07
CA SER A 135 0.67 6.23 -14.95
C SER A 135 1.03 7.49 -14.18
N ASP A 136 0.64 7.57 -12.89
CA ASP A 136 0.81 8.74 -12.06
C ASP A 136 1.94 8.51 -11.06
N ALA A 137 3.04 9.26 -11.21
CA ALA A 137 4.17 9.22 -10.29
C ALA A 137 3.85 10.02 -9.02
N MET A 138 4.36 9.57 -7.88
CA MET A 138 4.16 10.26 -6.61
C MET A 138 5.03 11.50 -6.49
N ILE A 139 4.48 12.50 -5.83
CA ILE A 139 5.18 13.68 -5.30
C ILE A 139 4.93 13.69 -3.80
N SER A 140 5.99 13.55 -3.02
CA SER A 140 5.88 13.50 -1.56
C SER A 140 5.33 14.79 -0.97
N SER A 141 4.61 14.67 0.14
CA SER A 141 4.08 15.82 0.87
C SER A 141 5.21 16.74 1.33
N LYS A 142 4.99 18.05 1.15
CA LYS A 142 5.81 19.11 1.75
C LYS A 142 5.25 19.61 3.08
N LEU A 143 4.04 19.20 3.43
CA LEU A 143 3.30 19.66 4.60
C LEU A 143 3.49 18.77 5.82
N LEU A 144 3.83 17.51 5.59
CA LEU A 144 3.99 16.50 6.62
C LEU A 144 5.41 15.95 6.62
N ASP A 145 5.83 15.45 7.75
CA ASP A 145 7.12 14.80 7.96
C ASP A 145 7.09 13.40 7.33
N VAL A 146 7.23 13.38 5.99
CA VAL A 146 7.28 12.16 5.19
C VAL A 146 8.72 11.74 4.96
N LYS A 147 9.01 10.49 5.21
CA LYS A 147 10.29 9.88 4.90
C LYS A 147 10.16 9.07 3.61
N GLU A 148 10.81 9.49 2.55
CA GLU A 148 10.97 8.67 1.36
C GLU A 148 11.94 7.55 1.65
N ILE A 149 11.53 6.31 1.44
CA ILE A 149 12.30 5.10 1.75
C ILE A 149 12.62 4.25 0.52
N GLY A 150 12.21 4.70 -0.67
CA GLY A 150 12.54 4.05 -1.94
C GLY A 150 12.28 4.93 -3.15
N TRP A 151 13.13 4.75 -4.19
CA TRP A 151 13.06 5.50 -5.46
C TRP A 151 13.18 4.57 -6.65
N VAL A 152 12.50 4.92 -7.73
CA VAL A 152 12.57 4.25 -9.03
C VAL A 152 13.01 5.23 -10.12
N ASN A 153 13.92 4.78 -10.98
CA ASN A 153 14.27 5.55 -12.19
C ASN A 153 13.34 5.14 -13.34
N VAL A 154 12.65 6.10 -13.92
CA VAL A 154 11.78 5.91 -15.08
C VAL A 154 12.21 6.89 -16.17
N GLU A 155 12.71 6.36 -17.28
CA GLU A 155 13.14 7.16 -18.44
C GLU A 155 14.15 8.26 -18.07
N GLY A 156 15.10 7.95 -17.14
CA GLY A 156 16.15 8.87 -16.70
C GLY A 156 15.75 9.83 -15.59
N LYS A 157 14.50 9.80 -15.13
CA LYS A 157 14.01 10.62 -14.01
C LYS A 157 13.73 9.75 -12.79
N GLU A 158 14.23 10.17 -11.63
CA GLU A 158 14.00 9.49 -10.35
C GLU A 158 12.70 9.98 -9.71
N TYR A 159 11.88 9.03 -9.24
CA TYR A 159 10.61 9.28 -8.55
C TYR A 159 10.57 8.51 -7.23
N PRO A 160 10.01 9.09 -6.15
CA PRO A 160 9.74 8.34 -4.94
C PRO A 160 8.74 7.22 -5.25
N CYS A 161 9.04 6.03 -4.76
CA CYS A 161 8.19 4.86 -4.95
C CYS A 161 7.86 4.11 -3.66
N SER A 162 8.41 4.57 -2.55
CA SER A 162 8.04 4.09 -1.21
C SER A 162 8.27 5.17 -0.17
N PHE A 163 7.37 5.23 0.82
CA PHE A 163 7.40 6.23 1.86
C PHE A 163 6.90 5.70 3.21
N GLU A 164 7.25 6.43 4.26
CA GLU A 164 6.76 6.25 5.63
C GLU A 164 6.28 7.59 6.20
N PHE A 165 5.08 7.59 6.79
CA PHE A 165 4.61 8.60 7.74
C PHE A 165 4.70 8.00 9.15
N GLU A 166 5.84 8.17 9.81
CA GLU A 166 6.16 7.48 11.05
C GLU A 166 5.13 7.71 12.15
N LYS A 167 4.75 8.97 12.39
CA LYS A 167 3.76 9.37 13.41
C LYS A 167 2.41 8.68 13.22
N ASN A 168 2.03 8.41 11.98
CA ASN A 168 0.75 7.80 11.62
C ASN A 168 0.86 6.30 11.42
N ARG A 169 2.07 5.73 11.44
CA ARG A 169 2.34 4.31 11.14
C ARG A 169 1.79 3.89 9.77
N VAL A 170 1.96 4.79 8.78
CA VAL A 170 1.48 4.63 7.42
C VAL A 170 2.66 4.45 6.47
N PHE A 171 2.56 3.45 5.63
CA PHE A 171 3.60 3.04 4.68
C PHE A 171 3.00 2.91 3.29
N GLY A 172 3.77 3.27 2.28
CA GLY A 172 3.38 3.13 0.89
C GLY A 172 4.45 2.46 0.05
N CYS A 173 4.04 1.56 -0.85
CA CYS A 173 4.86 0.97 -1.89
C CYS A 173 4.14 1.11 -3.22
N LEU A 174 4.69 1.89 -4.16
CA LEU A 174 4.13 2.06 -5.51
C LEU A 174 4.32 0.79 -6.37
N PHE A 175 5.27 -0.04 -5.99
CA PHE A 175 5.51 -1.33 -6.62
C PHE A 175 4.58 -2.42 -6.07
N HIS A 176 4.37 -3.47 -6.88
CA HIS A 176 3.57 -4.63 -6.56
C HIS A 176 4.39 -5.67 -5.77
N SER A 177 4.36 -5.57 -4.44
CA SER A 177 5.03 -6.51 -3.53
C SER A 177 4.41 -7.92 -3.54
N GLU A 178 3.22 -8.06 -4.10
CA GLU A 178 2.50 -9.32 -4.26
C GLU A 178 2.87 -10.10 -5.53
N TYR A 179 3.59 -9.48 -6.48
CA TYR A 179 3.81 -10.06 -7.80
C TYR A 179 4.86 -11.16 -7.81
N HIS A 180 6.01 -10.94 -7.19
CA HIS A 180 7.10 -11.93 -7.11
C HIS A 180 7.09 -12.63 -5.74
N GLU A 181 7.36 -13.93 -5.71
CA GLU A 181 7.32 -14.69 -4.44
C GLU A 181 8.30 -14.16 -3.40
N TRP A 182 9.49 -13.73 -3.83
CA TRP A 182 10.48 -13.14 -2.92
C TRP A 182 10.04 -11.78 -2.36
N SER A 183 9.28 -10.98 -3.13
CA SER A 183 8.78 -9.67 -2.70
C SER A 183 7.63 -9.76 -1.68
N HIS A 184 7.00 -10.94 -1.54
CA HIS A 184 6.03 -11.19 -0.46
C HIS A 184 6.62 -10.97 0.93
N GLN A 185 7.97 -10.87 1.04
CA GLN A 185 8.62 -10.57 2.32
C GLN A 185 8.24 -9.18 2.84
N VAL A 186 7.98 -8.20 1.97
CA VAL A 186 7.44 -6.88 2.36
C VAL A 186 6.13 -7.02 3.13
N LEU A 187 5.21 -7.85 2.62
CA LEU A 187 3.92 -8.12 3.30
C LEU A 187 4.12 -8.79 4.65
N ARG A 188 5.10 -9.70 4.74
CA ARG A 188 5.42 -10.40 5.98
C ARG A 188 6.02 -9.43 7.01
N ASN A 189 6.98 -8.61 6.61
CA ASN A 189 7.62 -7.62 7.47
C ASN A 189 6.57 -6.63 8.01
N PHE A 190 5.68 -6.12 7.16
CA PHE A 190 4.58 -5.27 7.58
C PHE A 190 3.65 -5.96 8.60
N TYR A 191 3.26 -7.20 8.34
CA TYR A 191 2.39 -7.95 9.27
C TYR A 191 3.05 -8.18 10.64
N ASP A 192 4.33 -8.51 10.67
CA ASP A 192 5.07 -8.71 11.91
C ASP A 192 5.18 -7.39 12.70
N TYR A 193 5.47 -6.27 12.03
CA TYR A 193 5.44 -4.94 12.62
C TYR A 193 4.05 -4.61 13.19
N ALA A 194 2.99 -4.78 12.43
CA ALA A 194 1.63 -4.47 12.83
C ALA A 194 1.17 -5.27 14.07
N ARG A 195 1.66 -6.51 14.22
CA ARG A 195 1.40 -7.32 15.42
C ARG A 195 2.10 -6.79 16.67
N THR A 196 3.32 -6.31 16.54
CA THR A 196 4.13 -5.85 17.69
C THR A 196 3.75 -4.44 18.12
N CYS A 197 3.40 -3.56 17.19
CA CYS A 197 3.03 -2.17 17.46
C CYS A 197 1.84 -2.09 18.43
N ASN A 198 0.81 -2.89 18.20
CA ASN A 198 -0.38 -2.94 19.07
C ASN A 198 -0.14 -3.49 20.48
N GLN A 199 1.00 -4.11 20.74
CA GLN A 199 1.36 -4.59 22.10
C GLN A 199 1.99 -3.49 22.95
N LYS A 200 2.67 -2.52 22.34
CA LYS A 200 3.31 -1.40 23.05
C LYS A 200 2.29 -0.37 23.54
N CYS A 201 1.25 -0.06 22.75
CA CYS A 201 0.19 0.90 23.15
C CYS A 201 -0.70 0.43 24.32
N LYS A 202 -0.69 -0.87 24.66
CA LYS A 202 -1.46 -1.39 25.81
C LYS A 202 -0.68 -1.40 27.12
N ARG A 203 0.59 -0.98 27.13
CA ARG A 203 1.48 -0.97 28.31
C ARG A 203 1.80 0.42 28.85
N THR A 204 1.24 1.46 28.25
CA THR A 204 1.26 2.85 28.73
C THR A 204 -0.13 3.27 29.18
#